data_0a3a1ddda8b43f3c584b90393e3e6919
#
_entry.id   0a3a1ddda8b43f3c584b90393e3e6919
#
_cell.length_a   1.000
_cell.length_b   1.000
_cell.length_c   1.000
_cell.angle_alpha   90.00
_cell.angle_beta   90.00
_cell.angle_gamma   90.00
#
_symmetry.space_group_name_H-M   'P 1'
#
loop_
_entity.id
_entity.type
_entity.pdbx_description
1 polymer ?
#
loop_
_entity_poly.entity_id
_entity_poly.type
_entity_poly.pdbx_seq_one_letter_code
_entity_poly.pdbx_strand_id
1 'polypeptide(L)'
;MTGAIVDLSREPSPRRLSTDVLVIGSGPGGATAARVLAEAGHEVVVLEEGGDFTGTALTQREAAMYGQLYMDRGGRVTEDLSVSVLQGRVLGGGGVVNGSDVVHIPDGVLRHWQKKHGLTEFSAEALAPYRAKDLEDLSANLISEAQVNRANRLMQQGAGSL
;
A
#
# COMPACT_ATOMS: atom_id res chain seq x y z
N MET A 1 -20.05 -9.49 2.87
CA MET A 1 -20.62 -8.30 2.23
C MET A 1 -19.93 -8.11 0.88
N THR A 2 -20.67 -7.92 -0.20
CA THR A 2 -20.11 -7.62 -1.52
C THR A 2 -20.12 -6.10 -1.70
N GLY A 3 -18.94 -5.48 -1.70
CA GLY A 3 -18.81 -4.07 -2.03
C GLY A 3 -19.03 -3.84 -3.54
N ALA A 4 -19.46 -2.62 -3.90
CA ALA A 4 -19.61 -2.20 -5.29
C ALA A 4 -18.59 -1.09 -5.60
N ILE A 5 -17.93 -1.18 -6.77
CA ILE A 5 -17.09 -0.12 -7.30
C ILE A 5 -17.94 0.69 -8.29
N VAL A 6 -17.94 2.01 -8.12
CA VAL A 6 -18.69 2.93 -8.98
C VAL A 6 -17.71 3.92 -9.60
N ASP A 7 -17.61 3.91 -10.93
CA ASP A 7 -16.79 4.87 -11.68
C ASP A 7 -17.58 6.17 -11.89
N LEU A 8 -17.30 7.15 -11.04
CA LEU A 8 -17.97 8.47 -11.08
C LEU A 8 -17.57 9.31 -12.30
N SER A 9 -16.50 8.97 -13.02
CA SER A 9 -16.13 9.66 -14.26
C SER A 9 -17.14 9.44 -15.39
N ARG A 10 -17.94 8.39 -15.28
CA ARG A 10 -18.99 7.98 -16.24
C ARG A 10 -20.39 8.38 -15.78
N GLU A 11 -20.53 9.00 -14.62
CA GLU A 11 -21.81 9.36 -14.08
C GLU A 11 -22.27 10.75 -14.60
N PRO A 12 -23.48 10.86 -15.16
CA PRO A 12 -23.94 12.11 -15.76
C PRO A 12 -24.33 13.19 -14.73
N SER A 13 -24.50 12.82 -13.47
CA SER A 13 -25.02 13.72 -12.43
C SER A 13 -24.31 13.49 -11.09
N PRO A 14 -24.17 14.53 -10.26
CA PRO A 14 -23.66 14.39 -8.90
C PRO A 14 -24.52 13.42 -8.09
N ARG A 15 -23.86 12.54 -7.30
CA ARG A 15 -24.52 11.66 -6.33
C ARG A 15 -24.42 12.23 -4.93
N ARG A 16 -25.45 12.03 -4.13
CA ARG A 16 -25.42 12.23 -2.69
C ARG A 16 -25.61 10.88 -2.02
N LEU A 17 -24.64 10.50 -1.20
CA LEU A 17 -24.67 9.27 -0.42
C LEU A 17 -24.66 9.63 1.06
N SER A 18 -25.25 8.78 1.89
CA SER A 18 -25.15 8.81 3.34
C SER A 18 -24.47 7.50 3.78
N THR A 19 -23.59 7.57 4.72
CA THR A 19 -22.83 6.42 5.23
C THR A 19 -22.41 6.69 6.67
N ASP A 20 -22.13 5.64 7.44
CA ASP A 20 -21.61 5.78 8.80
C ASP A 20 -20.18 6.32 8.77
N VAL A 21 -19.37 5.83 7.83
CA VAL A 21 -17.96 6.21 7.73
C VAL A 21 -17.56 6.47 6.28
N LEU A 22 -16.93 7.62 6.07
CA LEU A 22 -16.28 7.99 4.81
C LEU A 22 -14.77 7.87 4.95
N VAL A 23 -14.16 7.05 4.09
CA VAL A 23 -12.71 6.91 3.96
C VAL A 23 -12.25 7.62 2.68
N ILE A 24 -11.26 8.49 2.78
CA ILE A 24 -10.69 9.20 1.64
C ILE A 24 -9.34 8.57 1.30
N GLY A 25 -9.25 7.97 0.12
CA GLY A 25 -8.11 7.22 -0.38
C GLY A 25 -8.20 5.72 -0.08
N SER A 26 -7.99 4.92 -1.12
CA SER A 26 -8.03 3.45 -1.07
C SER A 26 -6.65 2.80 -0.92
N GLY A 27 -5.63 3.57 -0.62
CA GLY A 27 -4.28 3.04 -0.34
C GLY A 27 -4.26 2.09 0.86
N PRO A 28 -3.12 1.46 1.19
CA PRO A 28 -3.04 0.42 2.23
C PRO A 28 -3.70 0.81 3.57
N GLY A 29 -3.48 2.04 4.04
CA GLY A 29 -4.08 2.53 5.28
C GLY A 29 -5.60 2.68 5.19
N GLY A 30 -6.10 3.31 4.12
CA GLY A 30 -7.54 3.50 3.92
C GLY A 30 -8.28 2.20 3.69
N ALA A 31 -7.71 1.30 2.89
CA ALA A 31 -8.27 -0.03 2.64
C ALA A 31 -8.36 -0.88 3.93
N THR A 32 -7.30 -0.85 4.75
CA THR A 32 -7.28 -1.56 6.03
C THR A 32 -8.32 -1.00 7.00
N ALA A 33 -8.39 0.33 7.14
CA ALA A 33 -9.39 0.98 8.00
C ALA A 33 -10.82 0.67 7.52
N ALA A 34 -11.08 0.77 6.21
CA ALA A 34 -12.38 0.48 5.63
C ALA A 34 -12.80 -0.98 5.89
N ARG A 35 -11.86 -1.94 5.73
CA ARG A 35 -12.12 -3.34 6.01
C ARG A 35 -12.50 -3.56 7.47
N VAL A 36 -11.69 -3.08 8.40
CA VAL A 36 -11.91 -3.26 9.84
C VAL A 36 -13.26 -2.68 10.27
N LEU A 37 -13.59 -1.49 9.77
CA LEU A 37 -14.87 -0.84 10.08
C LEU A 37 -16.06 -1.56 9.47
N ALA A 38 -15.94 -2.05 8.24
CA ALA A 38 -17.00 -2.83 7.59
C ALA A 38 -17.19 -4.19 8.27
N GLU A 39 -16.13 -4.86 8.70
CA GLU A 39 -16.19 -6.10 9.49
C GLU A 39 -16.85 -5.87 10.86
N ALA A 40 -16.69 -4.66 11.43
CA ALA A 40 -17.39 -4.24 12.65
C ALA A 40 -18.87 -3.88 12.44
N GLY A 41 -19.35 -3.93 11.19
CA GLY A 41 -20.77 -3.73 10.85
C GLY A 41 -21.13 -2.31 10.42
N HIS A 42 -20.19 -1.40 10.28
CA HIS A 42 -20.45 -0.06 9.77
C HIS A 42 -20.68 -0.04 8.25
N GLU A 43 -21.55 0.86 7.81
CA GLU A 43 -21.65 1.20 6.39
C GLU A 43 -20.50 2.11 6.02
N VAL A 44 -19.63 1.65 5.12
CA VAL A 44 -18.39 2.37 4.76
C VAL A 44 -18.38 2.72 3.28
N VAL A 45 -18.11 3.98 2.98
CA VAL A 45 -17.84 4.46 1.62
C VAL A 45 -16.37 4.85 1.53
N VAL A 46 -15.69 4.38 0.49
CA VAL A 46 -14.31 4.77 0.18
C VAL A 46 -14.33 5.64 -1.08
N LEU A 47 -13.72 6.82 -1.02
CA LEU A 47 -13.50 7.67 -2.19
C LEU A 47 -12.04 7.55 -2.62
N GLU A 48 -11.84 7.26 -3.91
CA GLU A 48 -10.52 7.20 -4.55
C GLU A 48 -10.50 8.13 -5.75
N GLU A 49 -9.44 8.92 -5.90
CA GLU A 49 -9.27 9.83 -7.05
C GLU A 49 -8.70 9.13 -8.28
N GLY A 50 -7.96 8.03 -8.07
CA GLY A 50 -7.35 7.24 -9.14
C GLY A 50 -8.33 6.29 -9.80
N GLY A 51 -7.97 5.80 -10.98
CA GLY A 51 -8.78 4.85 -11.74
C GLY A 51 -8.69 3.42 -11.19
N ASP A 52 -9.67 2.60 -11.57
CA ASP A 52 -9.62 1.15 -11.36
C ASP A 52 -8.84 0.48 -12.51
N PHE A 53 -7.70 -0.09 -12.18
CA PHE A 53 -6.82 -0.82 -13.11
C PHE A 53 -6.71 -2.30 -12.72
N THR A 54 -7.76 -2.89 -12.18
CA THR A 54 -7.75 -4.31 -11.80
C THR A 54 -7.69 -5.26 -13.01
N GLY A 55 -7.18 -6.46 -12.80
CA GLY A 55 -7.14 -7.52 -13.80
C GLY A 55 -6.34 -7.14 -15.06
N THR A 56 -6.94 -7.29 -16.21
CA THR A 56 -6.29 -7.06 -17.52
C THR A 56 -5.96 -5.59 -17.83
N ALA A 57 -6.50 -4.65 -17.05
CA ALA A 57 -6.17 -3.24 -17.18
C ALA A 57 -4.72 -2.94 -16.74
N LEU A 58 -4.13 -3.78 -15.89
CA LEU A 58 -2.69 -3.77 -15.57
C LEU A 58 -1.91 -4.50 -16.67
N THR A 59 -1.47 -3.76 -17.67
CA THR A 59 -0.86 -4.33 -18.88
C THR A 59 0.57 -4.83 -18.72
N GLN A 60 1.20 -4.64 -17.55
CA GLN A 60 2.62 -4.93 -17.27
C GLN A 60 3.61 -4.17 -18.18
N ARG A 61 3.12 -3.14 -18.88
CA ARG A 61 3.95 -2.31 -19.75
C ARG A 61 4.26 -1.01 -19.01
N GLU A 62 5.42 -0.93 -18.42
CA GLU A 62 5.84 0.18 -17.53
C GLU A 62 5.60 1.55 -18.17
N ALA A 63 6.10 1.77 -19.39
CA ALA A 63 5.95 3.04 -20.10
C ALA A 63 4.48 3.50 -20.29
N ALA A 64 3.57 2.54 -20.48
CA ALA A 64 2.14 2.84 -20.63
C ALA A 64 1.45 3.07 -19.27
N MET A 65 1.86 2.33 -18.23
CA MET A 65 1.21 2.34 -16.94
C MET A 65 1.72 3.47 -16.02
N TYR A 66 2.98 3.87 -16.16
CA TYR A 66 3.60 4.86 -15.28
C TYR A 66 2.79 6.15 -15.20
N GLY A 67 2.40 6.70 -16.35
CA GLY A 67 1.62 7.93 -16.43
C GLY A 67 0.16 7.80 -15.94
N GLN A 68 -0.34 6.58 -15.78
CA GLN A 68 -1.73 6.31 -15.38
C GLN A 68 -1.84 5.96 -13.90
N LEU A 69 -0.83 5.25 -13.35
CA LEU A 69 -0.86 4.73 -12.00
C LEU A 69 -0.24 5.67 -10.96
N TYR A 70 0.66 6.56 -11.39
CA TYR A 70 1.36 7.46 -10.47
C TYR A 70 0.79 8.86 -10.46
N MET A 71 0.77 9.48 -9.28
CA MET A 71 0.49 10.90 -9.11
C MET A 71 1.50 11.74 -9.91
N ASP A 72 1.01 12.80 -10.56
CA ASP A 72 1.83 13.68 -11.40
C ASP A 72 2.68 12.90 -12.44
N ARG A 73 2.17 11.77 -12.89
CA ARG A 73 2.88 10.85 -13.82
C ARG A 73 4.25 10.44 -13.31
N GLY A 74 4.42 10.28 -11.99
CA GLY A 74 5.70 9.96 -11.35
C GLY A 74 6.68 11.13 -11.25
N GLY A 75 6.27 12.33 -11.59
CA GLY A 75 7.12 13.54 -11.56
C GLY A 75 7.09 14.31 -10.23
N ARG A 76 6.44 13.76 -9.19
CA ARG A 76 6.37 14.44 -7.89
C ARG A 76 7.71 14.40 -7.18
N VAL A 77 8.17 15.56 -6.75
CA VAL A 77 9.44 15.74 -6.03
C VAL A 77 9.26 16.74 -4.89
N THR A 78 10.16 16.74 -3.93
CA THR A 78 10.22 17.80 -2.90
C THR A 78 10.57 19.15 -3.52
N GLU A 79 10.26 20.24 -2.84
CA GLU A 79 10.51 21.61 -3.32
C GLU A 79 12.00 21.86 -3.66
N ASP A 80 12.90 21.26 -2.87
CA ASP A 80 14.35 21.31 -3.07
C ASP A 80 14.88 20.27 -4.08
N LEU A 81 14.00 19.51 -4.73
CA LEU A 81 14.30 18.45 -5.69
C LEU A 81 15.14 17.28 -5.14
N SER A 82 15.35 17.21 -3.82
CA SER A 82 16.24 16.23 -3.20
C SER A 82 15.62 14.83 -3.12
N VAL A 83 14.28 14.74 -3.10
CA VAL A 83 13.57 13.47 -2.96
C VAL A 83 12.48 13.34 -4.02
N SER A 84 12.51 12.24 -4.77
CA SER A 84 11.40 11.84 -5.64
C SER A 84 10.36 11.07 -4.84
N VAL A 85 9.07 11.43 -5.01
CA VAL A 85 7.96 10.79 -4.32
C VAL A 85 7.12 10.00 -5.34
N LEU A 86 7.32 8.71 -5.40
CA LEU A 86 6.51 7.81 -6.21
C LEU A 86 5.25 7.43 -5.44
N GLN A 87 4.16 8.14 -5.69
CA GLN A 87 2.87 7.95 -5.04
C GLN A 87 1.86 7.38 -6.03
N GLY A 88 1.20 6.28 -5.65
CA GLY A 88 0.13 5.70 -6.45
C GLY A 88 -1.09 6.63 -6.48
N ARG A 89 -1.70 6.76 -7.66
CA ARG A 89 -2.99 7.41 -7.91
C ARG A 89 -3.88 6.42 -8.67
N VAL A 90 -4.33 5.43 -7.96
CA VAL A 90 -5.03 4.26 -8.49
C VAL A 90 -5.80 3.60 -7.36
N LEU A 91 -6.88 2.90 -7.65
CA LEU A 91 -7.57 2.08 -6.66
C LEU A 91 -6.58 1.08 -6.03
N GLY A 92 -6.38 1.17 -4.71
CA GLY A 92 -5.33 0.46 -3.96
C GLY A 92 -4.07 1.28 -3.69
N GLY A 93 -3.96 2.48 -4.29
CA GLY A 93 -2.87 3.44 -4.01
C GLY A 93 -1.47 2.86 -4.19
N GLY A 94 -0.58 3.16 -3.25
CA GLY A 94 0.79 2.65 -3.22
C GLY A 94 0.91 1.12 -3.13
N GLY A 95 -0.15 0.44 -2.69
CA GLY A 95 -0.22 -1.03 -2.69
C GLY A 95 -0.17 -1.65 -4.09
N VAL A 96 -0.52 -0.89 -5.14
CA VAL A 96 -0.49 -1.36 -6.54
C VAL A 96 0.86 -1.10 -7.21
N VAL A 97 1.58 -0.07 -6.77
CA VAL A 97 2.81 0.42 -7.43
C VAL A 97 4.05 0.27 -6.55
N ASN A 98 4.08 -0.73 -5.70
CA ASN A 98 5.20 -1.03 -4.80
C ASN A 98 6.20 -2.03 -5.40
N GLY A 99 7.29 -2.28 -4.66
CA GLY A 99 8.31 -3.28 -5.02
C GLY A 99 8.01 -4.70 -4.52
N SER A 100 6.86 -4.93 -3.91
CA SER A 100 6.46 -6.20 -3.27
C SER A 100 7.38 -6.66 -2.14
N ASP A 101 8.19 -5.77 -1.60
CA ASP A 101 9.03 -6.04 -0.44
C ASP A 101 8.23 -5.81 0.85
N VAL A 102 8.12 -6.83 1.68
CA VAL A 102 7.47 -6.75 2.99
C VAL A 102 8.51 -6.70 4.08
N VAL A 103 8.67 -5.53 4.68
CA VAL A 103 9.67 -5.30 5.74
C VAL A 103 8.97 -4.93 7.04
N HIS A 104 9.38 -5.57 8.12
CA HIS A 104 8.91 -5.22 9.45
C HIS A 104 9.52 -3.90 9.93
N ILE A 105 8.75 -3.15 10.73
CA ILE A 105 9.27 -1.96 11.39
C ILE A 105 10.38 -2.40 12.36
N PRO A 106 11.62 -1.90 12.20
CA PRO A 106 12.72 -2.27 13.10
C PRO A 106 12.42 -1.83 14.54
N ASP A 107 12.80 -2.63 15.52
CA ASP A 107 12.59 -2.31 16.95
C ASP A 107 13.20 -0.98 17.38
N GLY A 108 14.31 -0.58 16.74
CA GLY A 108 14.92 0.73 16.96
C GLY A 108 14.00 1.89 16.61
N VAL A 109 13.21 1.74 15.54
CA VAL A 109 12.22 2.73 15.10
C VAL A 109 11.06 2.79 16.08
N LEU A 110 10.54 1.64 16.53
CA LEU A 110 9.48 1.58 17.52
C LEU A 110 9.90 2.25 18.83
N ARG A 111 11.10 1.92 19.34
CA ARG A 111 11.65 2.59 20.54
C ARG A 111 11.83 4.10 20.35
N HIS A 112 12.22 4.53 19.14
CA HIS A 112 12.31 5.96 18.84
C HIS A 112 10.95 6.64 18.89
N TRP A 113 9.91 6.04 18.31
CA TRP A 113 8.55 6.57 18.34
C TRP A 113 8.00 6.67 19.75
N GLN A 114 8.19 5.63 20.57
CA GLN A 114 7.79 5.64 21.98
C GLN A 114 8.49 6.78 22.74
N LYS A 115 9.81 6.88 22.61
CA LYS A 115 10.61 7.84 23.37
C LYS A 115 10.41 9.27 22.92
N LYS A 116 10.37 9.52 21.62
CA LYS A 116 10.35 10.88 21.04
C LYS A 116 8.94 11.42 20.87
N HIS A 117 7.98 10.55 20.54
CA HIS A 117 6.62 10.94 20.20
C HIS A 117 5.56 10.46 21.18
N GLY A 118 5.96 9.76 22.25
CA GLY A 118 5.04 9.27 23.28
C GLY A 118 4.09 8.16 22.82
N LEU A 119 4.40 7.48 21.70
CA LEU A 119 3.56 6.43 21.10
C LEU A 119 3.80 5.09 21.84
N THR A 120 3.44 5.03 23.12
CA THR A 120 3.75 3.90 24.00
C THR A 120 3.04 2.60 23.60
N GLU A 121 1.91 2.70 22.91
CA GLU A 121 1.12 1.58 22.38
C GLU A 121 1.79 0.87 21.18
N PHE A 122 2.78 1.50 20.53
CA PHE A 122 3.51 0.92 19.40
C PHE A 122 4.74 0.14 19.88
N SER A 123 4.53 -0.98 20.59
CA SER A 123 5.61 -1.92 20.89
C SER A 123 5.65 -3.09 19.91
N ALA A 124 6.77 -3.82 19.87
CA ALA A 124 6.90 -5.00 19.02
C ALA A 124 5.86 -6.06 19.38
N GLU A 125 5.60 -6.24 20.69
CA GLU A 125 4.62 -7.17 21.22
C GLU A 125 3.18 -6.76 20.86
N ALA A 126 2.85 -5.47 21.02
CA ALA A 126 1.53 -4.95 20.68
C ALA A 126 1.23 -5.06 19.17
N LEU A 127 2.25 -4.89 18.32
CA LEU A 127 2.10 -4.96 16.87
C LEU A 127 2.20 -6.40 16.31
N ALA A 128 2.69 -7.37 17.09
CA ALA A 128 2.90 -8.74 16.63
C ALA A 128 1.64 -9.40 16.00
N PRO A 129 0.43 -9.32 16.60
CA PRO A 129 -0.76 -9.91 16.00
C PRO A 129 -1.17 -9.26 14.69
N TYR A 130 -1.01 -7.94 14.56
CA TYR A 130 -1.30 -7.22 13.31
C TYR A 130 -0.31 -7.58 12.21
N ARG A 131 0.98 -7.69 12.55
CA ARG A 131 2.03 -8.14 11.61
C ARG A 131 1.77 -9.54 11.11
N ALA A 132 1.37 -10.46 11.97
CA ALA A 132 1.03 -11.82 11.57
C ALA A 132 -0.15 -11.84 10.60
N LYS A 133 -1.18 -11.04 10.88
CA LYS A 133 -2.33 -10.89 9.99
C LYS A 133 -1.97 -10.29 8.64
N ASP A 134 -1.13 -9.24 8.63
CA ASP A 134 -0.67 -8.62 7.38
C ASP A 134 0.10 -9.60 6.50
N LEU A 135 1.00 -10.41 7.08
CA LEU A 135 1.75 -11.43 6.34
C LEU A 135 0.82 -12.48 5.73
N GLU A 136 -0.21 -12.91 6.45
CA GLU A 136 -1.22 -13.83 5.97
C GLU A 136 -2.03 -13.22 4.82
N ASP A 137 -2.60 -12.02 5.04
CA ASP A 137 -3.45 -11.33 4.07
C ASP A 137 -2.70 -11.01 2.76
N LEU A 138 -1.42 -10.65 2.87
CA LEU A 138 -0.55 -10.38 1.72
C LEU A 138 0.03 -11.65 1.10
N SER A 139 -0.19 -12.82 1.70
CA SER A 139 0.49 -14.08 1.31
C SER A 139 2.01 -13.91 1.25
N ALA A 140 2.56 -13.09 2.15
CA ALA A 140 3.99 -12.77 2.18
C ALA A 140 4.80 -13.98 2.63
N ASN A 141 5.83 -14.28 1.87
CA ASN A 141 6.71 -15.44 2.14
C ASN A 141 8.16 -15.14 1.74
N LEU A 142 9.07 -15.95 2.24
CA LEU A 142 10.45 -15.87 1.81
C LEU A 142 10.59 -16.36 0.36
N ILE A 143 11.40 -15.66 -0.42
CA ILE A 143 11.73 -16.05 -1.79
C ILE A 143 12.43 -17.43 -1.72
N SER A 144 11.95 -18.38 -2.51
CA SER A 144 12.61 -19.70 -2.61
C SER A 144 13.94 -19.58 -3.35
N GLU A 145 14.87 -20.49 -3.07
CA GLU A 145 16.17 -20.56 -3.75
C GLU A 145 16.05 -20.65 -5.29
N ALA A 146 14.97 -21.27 -5.79
CA ALA A 146 14.71 -21.35 -7.23
C ALA A 146 14.37 -19.98 -7.86
N GLN A 147 13.85 -19.06 -7.06
CA GLN A 147 13.48 -17.70 -7.49
C GLN A 147 14.63 -16.69 -7.37
N VAL A 148 15.71 -17.05 -6.64
CA VAL A 148 16.89 -16.18 -6.49
C VAL A 148 17.64 -16.10 -7.82
N ASN A 149 17.72 -14.91 -8.39
CA ASN A 149 18.44 -14.69 -9.64
C ASN A 149 19.97 -14.74 -9.44
N ARG A 150 20.71 -14.82 -10.56
CA ARG A 150 22.18 -14.93 -10.53
C ARG A 150 22.86 -13.78 -9.80
N ALA A 151 22.39 -12.54 -9.98
CA ALA A 151 23.00 -11.36 -9.37
C ALA A 151 22.88 -11.42 -7.84
N ASN A 152 21.72 -11.79 -7.33
CA ASN A 152 21.49 -11.92 -5.88
C ASN A 152 22.32 -13.07 -5.29
N ARG A 153 22.48 -14.20 -6.01
CA ARG A 153 23.37 -15.28 -5.54
C ARG A 153 24.83 -14.85 -5.45
N LEU A 154 25.32 -14.10 -6.44
CA LEU A 154 26.69 -13.57 -6.39
C LEU A 154 26.88 -12.60 -5.21
N MET A 155 25.86 -11.80 -4.93
CA MET A 155 25.87 -10.89 -3.78
C MET A 155 25.90 -11.66 -2.45
N GLN A 156 25.09 -12.72 -2.31
CA GLN A 156 25.11 -13.61 -1.14
C GLN A 156 26.48 -14.28 -0.95
N GLN A 157 27.08 -14.77 -2.03
CA GLN A 157 28.42 -15.38 -1.99
C GLN A 157 29.48 -14.37 -1.57
N GLY A 158 29.44 -13.16 -2.13
CA GLY A 158 30.36 -12.08 -1.76
C GLY A 158 30.20 -11.67 -0.29
N ALA A 159 28.98 -11.51 0.20
CA ALA A 159 28.74 -11.21 1.61
C ALA A 159 29.18 -12.33 2.57
N GLY A 160 29.05 -13.58 2.16
CA GLY A 160 29.51 -14.74 2.95
C GLY A 160 31.03 -14.92 2.98
N SER A 161 31.76 -14.19 2.17
CA SER A 161 33.24 -14.20 2.14
C SER A 161 33.91 -13.11 2.98
N LEU A 162 33.11 -12.22 3.57
CA LEU A 162 33.54 -11.15 4.48
C LEU A 162 33.45 -11.56 5.94
#